data_ddfe8a1107410db0cc5255e5af873a6e
#
_entry.id   ddfe8a1107410db0cc5255e5af873a6e
#
_cell.length_a   1.000
_cell.length_b   1.000
_cell.length_c   1.000
_cell.angle_alpha   90.00
_cell.angle_beta   90.00
_cell.angle_gamma   90.00
#
_symmetry.space_group_name_H-M   'P 1'
#
loop_
_entity.id
_entity.type
_entity.pdbx_description
1 polymer ?
#
loop_
_entity_poly.entity_id
_entity_poly.type
_entity_poly.pdbx_seq_one_letter_code
_entity_poly.pdbx_strand_id
1 'polypeptide(L)'
;MAGLHATLHQALRGGYLRLTGIGGADLAPAHDSTHPCTMYSRCLRTLILLILLYLLGACVSTRVRVAEHVAGSRSLGAGSSVVLIEPDVELYSLMPSGLTELRADWTEQARTHLDRELRQRLAARGAGVLTLSELSEAEDRAARRQIELLYQALANSILNAELAPELLPTKRDRFDWTLGPGVSALRAPDQARYALFVLVRDSYASAGRKALMVLGPLLGVGASGGTQIGVASLVDLRNGKVIWFNLLVAQRGDLREAETARVAIDSLLQGLPL
;
A
#
# COMPACT_ATOMS: atom_id res chain seq x y z
N MET A 1 33.03 -5.42 -13.92
CA MET A 1 33.16 -5.12 -12.51
C MET A 1 33.65 -6.35 -11.76
N ALA A 2 34.95 -6.52 -11.77
CA ALA A 2 35.65 -7.60 -11.08
C ALA A 2 36.69 -6.90 -10.18
N GLY A 3 36.51 -6.90 -8.86
CA GLY A 3 37.46 -6.21 -7.99
C GLY A 3 37.05 -6.01 -6.57
N LEU A 4 36.23 -6.88 -5.96
CA LEU A 4 35.92 -6.76 -4.51
C LEU A 4 35.87 -8.10 -3.76
N HIS A 5 36.42 -9.18 -4.34
CA HIS A 5 36.40 -10.52 -3.69
C HIS A 5 37.76 -11.03 -3.19
N ALA A 6 38.80 -10.21 -3.21
CA ALA A 6 40.17 -10.66 -2.91
C ALA A 6 40.75 -10.26 -1.55
N THR A 7 40.01 -9.58 -0.66
CA THR A 7 40.63 -9.00 0.57
C THR A 7 40.17 -9.63 1.87
N LEU A 8 39.35 -10.68 1.87
CA LEU A 8 38.86 -11.29 3.13
C LEU A 8 39.47 -12.67 3.45
N HIS A 9 40.43 -13.17 2.68
CA HIS A 9 40.98 -14.53 2.89
C HIS A 9 42.39 -14.58 3.50
N GLN A 10 42.97 -13.44 3.92
CA GLN A 10 44.36 -13.41 4.37
C GLN A 10 44.60 -13.16 5.86
N ALA A 11 43.55 -13.13 6.70
CA ALA A 11 43.70 -12.78 8.13
C ALA A 11 43.56 -13.97 9.11
N LEU A 12 43.53 -15.21 8.66
CA LEU A 12 43.37 -16.36 9.56
C LEU A 12 44.45 -17.45 9.36
N ARG A 13 45.71 -17.07 9.18
CA ARG A 13 46.82 -17.99 9.30
C ARG A 13 47.99 -17.29 9.99
N GLY A 14 48.27 -17.67 11.21
CA GLY A 14 49.54 -17.33 11.86
C GLY A 14 49.45 -17.15 13.38
N GLY A 15 49.88 -18.15 14.14
CA GLY A 15 50.22 -17.89 15.54
C GLY A 15 50.03 -19.06 16.52
N TYR A 16 50.60 -20.25 16.22
CA TYR A 16 50.93 -21.19 17.28
C TYR A 16 52.24 -20.73 17.96
N LEU A 17 52.19 -20.41 19.22
CA LEU A 17 53.39 -20.33 20.07
C LEU A 17 53.16 -21.20 21.30
N ARG A 18 53.93 -22.28 21.36
CA ARG A 18 54.15 -23.12 22.52
C ARG A 18 54.95 -22.35 23.56
N LEU A 19 54.57 -22.39 24.81
CA LEU A 19 55.49 -22.27 25.93
C LEU A 19 55.14 -23.34 26.98
N THR A 20 56.07 -24.21 27.17
CA THR A 20 56.20 -25.17 28.25
C THR A 20 56.81 -24.50 29.50
N GLY A 21 56.38 -24.91 30.70
CA GLY A 21 57.25 -24.83 31.85
C GLY A 21 56.60 -24.52 33.20
N ILE A 22 56.39 -25.55 34.00
CA ILE A 22 56.79 -25.78 35.40
C ILE A 22 56.11 -24.92 36.50
N GLY A 23 55.51 -25.65 37.46
CA GLY A 23 55.73 -25.41 38.88
C GLY A 23 54.52 -25.08 39.75
N GLY A 24 54.10 -26.09 40.55
CA GLY A 24 53.91 -26.02 41.99
C GLY A 24 52.66 -25.32 42.56
N ALA A 25 51.80 -26.16 43.13
CA ALA A 25 51.09 -26.05 44.41
C ALA A 25 50.58 -24.67 44.89
N ASP A 26 49.26 -24.56 45.08
CA ASP A 26 48.63 -24.49 46.40
C ASP A 26 47.09 -24.37 46.25
N LEU A 27 46.44 -25.16 47.10
CA LEU A 27 44.98 -25.24 47.26
C LEU A 27 44.51 -24.00 48.06
N ALA A 28 43.61 -23.22 47.49
CA ALA A 28 42.75 -22.31 48.22
C ALA A 28 41.31 -22.32 47.68
N PRO A 29 40.28 -22.08 48.49
CA PRO A 29 38.90 -22.55 48.26
C PRO A 29 38.15 -21.80 47.20
N ALA A 30 37.27 -22.51 46.52
CA ALA A 30 36.37 -22.03 45.50
C ALA A 30 35.51 -20.86 45.96
N HIS A 31 35.80 -19.69 45.44
CA HIS A 31 34.87 -18.55 45.46
C HIS A 31 33.87 -18.74 44.29
N ASP A 32 32.67 -19.02 44.69
CA ASP A 32 31.51 -19.14 43.77
C ASP A 32 31.21 -17.76 43.16
N SER A 33 31.86 -17.43 42.07
CA SER A 33 31.57 -16.25 41.27
C SER A 33 30.47 -16.58 40.28
N THR A 34 29.22 -16.51 40.76
CA THR A 34 28.02 -16.55 39.94
C THR A 34 28.06 -15.47 38.86
N HIS A 35 28.15 -15.91 37.66
CA HIS A 35 28.41 -15.17 36.42
C HIS A 35 27.39 -14.05 36.12
N PRO A 36 27.81 -12.78 36.02
CA PRO A 36 26.95 -11.73 35.46
C PRO A 36 26.79 -11.80 33.94
N CYS A 37 27.47 -12.73 33.25
CA CYS A 37 27.55 -12.81 31.79
C CYS A 37 26.26 -13.32 31.11
N THR A 38 25.42 -14.09 31.81
CA THR A 38 24.19 -14.64 31.26
C THR A 38 23.04 -13.61 31.18
N MET A 39 23.06 -12.62 32.08
CA MET A 39 22.04 -11.56 32.09
C MET A 39 22.26 -10.57 30.95
N TYR A 40 23.48 -10.21 30.64
CA TYR A 40 23.84 -9.33 29.51
C TYR A 40 23.47 -9.96 28.14
N SER A 41 23.69 -11.25 27.98
CA SER A 41 23.37 -11.96 26.73
C SER A 41 21.85 -12.04 26.49
N ARG A 42 21.06 -12.16 27.54
CA ARG A 42 19.58 -12.13 27.45
C ARG A 42 19.06 -10.74 27.16
N CYS A 43 19.55 -9.71 27.80
CA CYS A 43 19.20 -8.32 27.53
C CYS A 43 19.60 -7.90 26.11
N LEU A 44 20.77 -8.31 25.62
CA LEU A 44 21.22 -8.02 24.25
C LEU A 44 20.33 -8.73 23.21
N ARG A 45 19.94 -9.99 23.44
CA ARG A 45 19.03 -10.74 22.55
C ARG A 45 17.63 -10.14 22.53
N THR A 46 17.10 -9.71 23.68
CA THR A 46 15.80 -9.02 23.72
C THR A 46 15.85 -7.65 23.06
N LEU A 47 16.93 -6.91 23.21
CA LEU A 47 17.13 -5.63 22.53
C LEU A 47 17.23 -5.81 21.01
N ILE A 48 17.98 -6.80 20.53
CA ILE A 48 18.08 -7.15 19.11
C ILE A 48 16.72 -7.58 18.56
N LEU A 49 15.95 -8.40 19.28
CA LEU A 49 14.61 -8.79 18.91
C LEU A 49 13.64 -7.61 18.83
N LEU A 50 13.69 -6.67 19.77
CA LEU A 50 12.92 -5.44 19.78
C LEU A 50 13.29 -4.51 18.61
N ILE A 51 14.58 -4.37 18.31
CA ILE A 51 15.07 -3.61 17.16
C ILE A 51 14.63 -4.28 15.85
N LEU A 52 14.73 -5.61 15.75
CA LEU A 52 14.23 -6.37 14.59
C LEU A 52 12.72 -6.21 14.42
N LEU A 53 11.96 -6.24 15.51
CA LEU A 53 10.50 -6.02 15.50
C LEU A 53 10.16 -4.59 15.07
N TYR A 54 10.94 -3.61 15.46
CA TYR A 54 10.78 -2.20 15.04
C TYR A 54 11.14 -1.96 13.57
N LEU A 55 12.15 -2.67 13.05
CA LEU A 55 12.55 -2.64 11.64
C LEU A 55 11.56 -3.37 10.70
N LEU A 56 10.64 -4.17 11.24
CA LEU A 56 9.55 -4.82 10.51
C LEU A 56 8.36 -3.87 10.24
N GLY A 57 8.50 -2.56 10.49
CA GLY A 57 7.53 -1.54 10.14
C GLY A 57 7.11 -1.68 8.66
N ALA A 58 5.82 -1.89 8.42
CA ALA A 58 5.27 -2.02 7.08
C ALA A 58 5.55 -0.76 6.28
N CYS A 59 6.24 -0.87 5.15
CA CYS A 59 6.34 0.22 4.19
C CYS A 59 4.96 0.41 3.54
N VAL A 60 4.20 1.36 4.05
CA VAL A 60 3.03 1.93 3.39
C VAL A 60 3.47 3.27 2.83
N SER A 61 3.34 3.47 1.55
CA SER A 61 3.62 4.75 0.91
C SER A 61 2.35 5.31 0.28
N THR A 62 2.12 6.59 0.47
CA THR A 62 1.05 7.34 -0.19
C THR A 62 1.64 8.48 -0.99
N ARG A 63 1.05 8.78 -2.15
CA ARG A 63 1.39 9.94 -2.97
C ARG A 63 0.13 10.73 -3.27
N VAL A 64 0.02 11.92 -2.69
CA VAL A 64 -1.10 12.82 -2.90
C VAL A 64 -0.76 13.83 -3.98
N ARG A 65 -1.67 14.03 -4.93
CA ARG A 65 -1.62 15.09 -5.94
C ARG A 65 -2.88 15.94 -5.85
N VAL A 66 -2.73 17.23 -5.93
CA VAL A 66 -3.85 18.20 -5.94
C VAL A 66 -3.66 19.12 -7.13
N ALA A 67 -4.72 19.37 -7.88
CA ALA A 67 -4.66 20.30 -8.98
C ALA A 67 -4.35 21.72 -8.49
N GLU A 68 -3.54 22.48 -9.23
CA GLU A 68 -3.04 23.80 -8.82
C GLU A 68 -4.14 24.76 -8.36
N HIS A 69 -5.29 24.78 -9.05
CA HIS A 69 -6.41 25.66 -8.72
C HIS A 69 -7.14 25.30 -7.41
N VAL A 70 -6.81 24.13 -6.82
CA VAL A 70 -7.38 23.64 -5.55
C VAL A 70 -6.32 23.61 -4.44
N ALA A 71 -5.05 23.64 -4.80
CA ALA A 71 -3.92 23.48 -3.86
C ALA A 71 -3.89 24.57 -2.76
N GLY A 72 -4.53 25.73 -2.97
CA GLY A 72 -4.66 26.80 -1.97
C GLY A 72 -5.91 26.72 -1.09
N SER A 73 -6.85 25.83 -1.41
CA SER A 73 -8.11 25.69 -0.66
C SER A 73 -7.99 24.59 0.38
N ARG A 74 -8.14 24.95 1.66
CA ARG A 74 -8.13 23.96 2.76
C ARG A 74 -9.32 23.00 2.72
N SER A 75 -10.42 23.40 2.07
CA SER A 75 -11.63 22.61 1.90
C SER A 75 -12.42 23.17 0.72
N LEU A 76 -13.06 22.29 -0.05
CA LEU A 76 -13.95 22.67 -1.17
C LEU A 76 -15.32 23.19 -0.71
N GLY A 77 -15.53 23.30 0.59
CA GLY A 77 -16.74 23.76 1.26
C GLY A 77 -17.36 22.66 2.14
N ALA A 78 -17.58 22.98 3.41
CA ALA A 78 -18.32 22.10 4.30
C ALA A 78 -19.74 21.87 3.74
N GLY A 79 -20.19 20.61 3.68
CA GLY A 79 -21.50 20.25 3.15
C GLY A 79 -21.52 20.00 1.64
N SER A 80 -20.38 19.93 0.97
CA SER A 80 -20.32 19.52 -0.45
C SER A 80 -20.88 18.10 -0.63
N SER A 81 -21.84 17.93 -1.54
CA SER A 81 -22.35 16.62 -1.91
C SER A 81 -21.39 15.95 -2.89
N VAL A 82 -21.12 14.66 -2.64
CA VAL A 82 -20.21 13.81 -3.43
C VAL A 82 -20.98 12.59 -3.91
N VAL A 83 -20.92 12.30 -5.19
CA VAL A 83 -21.34 10.99 -5.72
C VAL A 83 -20.24 10.01 -5.41
N LEU A 84 -20.51 9.01 -4.59
CA LEU A 84 -19.63 7.87 -4.38
C LEU A 84 -19.88 6.85 -5.48
N ILE A 85 -18.89 6.68 -6.36
CA ILE A 85 -18.91 5.63 -7.37
C ILE A 85 -18.59 4.31 -6.67
N GLU A 86 -19.27 3.23 -7.08
CA GLU A 86 -18.98 1.90 -6.53
C GLU A 86 -17.49 1.59 -6.65
N PRO A 87 -16.80 1.19 -5.56
CA PRO A 87 -15.37 0.91 -5.60
C PRO A 87 -15.05 -0.23 -6.57
N ASP A 88 -14.13 0.02 -7.49
CA ASP A 88 -13.60 -0.99 -8.41
C ASP A 88 -12.49 -1.78 -7.70
N VAL A 89 -12.85 -2.95 -7.21
CA VAL A 89 -12.00 -3.80 -6.37
C VAL A 89 -11.76 -5.13 -7.06
N GLU A 90 -10.51 -5.56 -7.11
CA GLU A 90 -10.11 -6.90 -7.55
C GLU A 90 -9.02 -7.46 -6.64
N LEU A 91 -9.29 -8.61 -6.04
CA LEU A 91 -8.36 -9.34 -5.21
C LEU A 91 -7.89 -10.63 -5.88
N TYR A 92 -6.59 -10.86 -5.83
CA TYR A 92 -5.95 -11.97 -6.52
C TYR A 92 -5.21 -12.90 -5.56
N SER A 93 -5.22 -14.19 -5.87
CA SER A 93 -4.32 -15.18 -5.30
C SER A 93 -3.04 -15.26 -6.13
N LEU A 94 -1.88 -14.98 -5.52
CA LEU A 94 -0.58 -15.07 -6.16
C LEU A 94 -0.05 -16.50 -6.02
N MET A 95 0.02 -17.21 -7.14
CA MET A 95 0.42 -18.61 -7.23
C MET A 95 1.95 -18.80 -7.07
N PRO A 96 2.45 -20.00 -6.78
CA PRO A 96 3.89 -20.28 -6.74
C PRO A 96 4.60 -19.94 -8.04
N SER A 97 3.93 -20.12 -9.18
CA SER A 97 4.42 -19.76 -10.52
C SER A 97 4.60 -18.25 -10.75
N GLY A 98 4.05 -17.40 -9.87
CA GLY A 98 3.98 -15.96 -10.07
C GLY A 98 2.74 -15.48 -10.81
N LEU A 99 1.91 -16.40 -11.33
CA LEU A 99 0.61 -16.05 -11.93
C LEU A 99 -0.38 -15.63 -10.85
N THR A 100 -1.31 -14.76 -11.21
CA THR A 100 -2.41 -14.30 -10.36
C THR A 100 -3.72 -14.91 -10.80
N GLU A 101 -4.56 -15.30 -9.85
CA GLU A 101 -5.90 -15.81 -10.03
C GLU A 101 -6.88 -14.89 -9.33
N LEU A 102 -7.84 -14.32 -10.08
CA LEU A 102 -8.90 -13.47 -9.52
C LEU A 102 -9.79 -14.28 -8.57
N ARG A 103 -10.00 -13.75 -7.37
CA ARG A 103 -10.83 -14.37 -6.33
C ARG A 103 -12.10 -13.56 -6.12
N ALA A 104 -13.19 -14.02 -6.71
CA ALA A 104 -14.48 -13.33 -6.64
C ALA A 104 -15.01 -13.22 -5.21
N ASP A 105 -14.85 -14.29 -4.42
CA ASP A 105 -15.22 -14.34 -2.99
C ASP A 105 -14.47 -13.30 -2.14
N TRP A 106 -13.17 -13.15 -2.35
CA TRP A 106 -12.34 -12.14 -1.67
C TRP A 106 -12.68 -10.73 -2.12
N THR A 107 -12.88 -10.57 -3.42
CA THR A 107 -13.23 -9.29 -4.06
C THR A 107 -14.52 -8.72 -3.49
N GLU A 108 -15.57 -9.54 -3.38
CA GLU A 108 -16.87 -9.11 -2.86
C GLU A 108 -16.79 -8.73 -1.37
N GLN A 109 -16.07 -9.53 -0.58
CA GLN A 109 -15.85 -9.23 0.83
C GLN A 109 -15.10 -7.90 1.02
N ALA A 110 -14.02 -7.70 0.27
CA ALA A 110 -13.24 -6.46 0.32
C ALA A 110 -14.07 -5.25 -0.15
N ARG A 111 -14.85 -5.39 -1.23
CA ARG A 111 -15.73 -4.33 -1.74
C ARG A 111 -16.72 -3.88 -0.66
N THR A 112 -17.35 -4.82 0.04
CA THR A 112 -18.29 -4.54 1.13
C THR A 112 -17.61 -3.75 2.27
N HIS A 113 -16.41 -4.14 2.67
CA HIS A 113 -15.66 -3.43 3.71
C HIS A 113 -15.27 -2.02 3.26
N LEU A 114 -14.73 -1.89 2.04
CA LEU A 114 -14.28 -0.60 1.51
C LEU A 114 -15.45 0.37 1.31
N ASP A 115 -16.59 -0.06 0.75
CA ASP A 115 -17.77 0.81 0.57
C ASP A 115 -18.28 1.33 1.92
N ARG A 116 -18.40 0.46 2.91
CA ARG A 116 -18.81 0.86 4.26
C ARG A 116 -17.87 1.90 4.86
N GLU A 117 -16.56 1.66 4.82
CA GLU A 117 -15.57 2.57 5.38
C GLU A 117 -15.53 3.92 4.64
N LEU A 118 -15.65 3.90 3.30
CA LEU A 118 -15.73 5.12 2.48
C LEU A 118 -16.93 5.99 2.91
N ARG A 119 -18.11 5.40 3.05
CA ARG A 119 -19.31 6.14 3.50
C ARG A 119 -19.12 6.73 4.89
N GLN A 120 -18.60 5.95 5.82
CA GLN A 120 -18.34 6.42 7.19
C GLN A 120 -17.36 7.60 7.20
N ARG A 121 -16.27 7.51 6.41
CA ARG A 121 -15.23 8.57 6.37
C ARG A 121 -15.71 9.84 5.68
N LEU A 122 -16.51 9.73 4.64
CA LEU A 122 -17.12 10.87 3.98
C LEU A 122 -18.15 11.55 4.89
N ALA A 123 -19.02 10.79 5.53
CA ALA A 123 -19.98 11.31 6.50
C ALA A 123 -19.29 12.01 7.69
N ALA A 124 -18.19 11.45 8.22
CA ALA A 124 -17.40 12.07 9.29
C ALA A 124 -16.76 13.41 8.89
N ARG A 125 -16.58 13.66 7.58
CA ARG A 125 -16.12 14.95 7.04
C ARG A 125 -17.27 15.93 6.73
N GLY A 126 -18.50 15.55 7.04
CA GLY A 126 -19.68 16.36 6.74
C GLY A 126 -20.06 16.39 5.27
N ALA A 127 -19.52 15.50 4.44
CA ALA A 127 -19.91 15.40 3.04
C ALA A 127 -21.25 14.66 2.90
N GLY A 128 -22.18 15.21 2.12
CA GLY A 128 -23.37 14.49 1.68
C GLY A 128 -22.98 13.42 0.66
N VAL A 129 -23.24 12.14 0.98
CA VAL A 129 -22.91 11.01 0.09
C VAL A 129 -24.13 10.61 -0.70
N LEU A 130 -24.03 10.69 -2.03
CA LEU A 130 -25.05 10.22 -2.97
C LEU A 130 -24.56 8.96 -3.67
N THR A 131 -25.47 8.02 -3.93
CA THR A 131 -25.17 6.80 -4.66
C THR A 131 -25.78 6.81 -6.06
N LEU A 132 -25.10 6.21 -7.03
CA LEU A 132 -25.59 6.10 -8.40
C LEU A 132 -26.88 5.28 -8.53
N SER A 133 -27.15 4.35 -7.60
CA SER A 133 -28.37 3.54 -7.59
C SER A 133 -29.66 4.36 -7.41
N GLU A 134 -29.54 5.55 -6.82
CA GLU A 134 -30.65 6.51 -6.64
C GLU A 134 -30.99 7.28 -7.92
N LEU A 135 -30.23 7.06 -8.99
CA LEU A 135 -30.27 7.82 -10.23
C LEU A 135 -30.64 6.86 -11.39
N SER A 136 -31.90 6.45 -11.54
CA SER A 136 -32.19 5.37 -12.46
C SER A 136 -32.97 5.72 -13.72
N GLU A 137 -32.28 5.64 -14.88
CA GLU A 137 -32.86 5.25 -16.16
C GLU A 137 -31.85 4.38 -16.96
N ALA A 138 -32.34 3.52 -17.89
CA ALA A 138 -31.49 2.53 -18.58
C ALA A 138 -30.39 3.19 -19.45
N GLU A 139 -30.70 4.31 -20.11
CA GLU A 139 -29.74 5.07 -20.93
C GLU A 139 -28.62 5.69 -20.08
N ASP A 140 -28.96 6.21 -18.91
CA ASP A 140 -28.00 6.74 -17.97
C ASP A 140 -27.03 5.66 -17.44
N ARG A 141 -27.49 4.41 -17.28
CA ARG A 141 -26.60 3.32 -16.85
C ARG A 141 -25.50 3.01 -17.86
N ALA A 142 -25.81 3.04 -19.17
CA ALA A 142 -24.82 2.81 -20.22
C ALA A 142 -23.76 3.94 -20.25
N ALA A 143 -24.21 5.19 -20.17
CA ALA A 143 -23.32 6.37 -20.12
C ALA A 143 -22.43 6.34 -18.87
N ARG A 144 -22.97 6.01 -17.70
CA ARG A 144 -22.23 5.87 -16.44
C ARG A 144 -21.16 4.79 -16.56
N ARG A 145 -21.54 3.60 -17.09
CA ARG A 145 -20.59 2.49 -17.29
C ARG A 145 -19.44 2.90 -18.20
N GLN A 146 -19.69 3.70 -19.23
CA GLN A 146 -18.63 4.24 -20.08
C GLN A 146 -17.66 5.14 -19.30
N ILE A 147 -18.16 6.00 -18.41
CA ILE A 147 -17.33 6.86 -17.58
C ILE A 147 -16.52 6.06 -16.58
N GLU A 148 -17.09 5.02 -15.96
CA GLU A 148 -16.36 4.11 -15.07
C GLU A 148 -15.19 3.43 -15.79
N LEU A 149 -15.43 2.90 -16.99
CA LEU A 149 -14.39 2.26 -17.82
C LEU A 149 -13.32 3.28 -18.27
N LEU A 150 -13.75 4.49 -18.62
CA LEU A 150 -12.82 5.58 -18.93
C LEU A 150 -11.97 5.95 -17.71
N TYR A 151 -12.59 5.99 -16.52
CA TYR A 151 -11.86 6.23 -15.29
C TYR A 151 -10.81 5.15 -15.01
N GLN A 152 -11.13 3.86 -15.22
CA GLN A 152 -10.14 2.79 -15.09
C GLN A 152 -8.92 3.02 -15.98
N ALA A 153 -9.13 3.40 -17.25
CA ALA A 153 -8.05 3.70 -18.18
C ALA A 153 -7.24 4.94 -17.75
N LEU A 154 -7.95 5.98 -17.28
CA LEU A 154 -7.33 7.19 -16.76
C LEU A 154 -6.50 6.92 -15.50
N ALA A 155 -7.04 6.18 -14.53
CA ALA A 155 -6.36 5.81 -13.30
C ALA A 155 -5.06 5.04 -13.59
N ASN A 156 -5.11 4.08 -14.53
CA ASN A 156 -3.91 3.37 -14.98
C ASN A 156 -2.88 4.31 -15.64
N SER A 157 -3.34 5.31 -16.41
CA SER A 157 -2.45 6.31 -17.01
C SER A 157 -1.78 7.20 -15.95
N ILE A 158 -2.53 7.60 -14.92
CA ILE A 158 -1.98 8.35 -13.79
C ILE A 158 -1.00 7.49 -12.99
N LEU A 159 -1.33 6.22 -12.72
CA LEU A 159 -0.44 5.27 -12.06
C LEU A 159 0.90 5.16 -12.79
N ASN A 160 0.87 4.99 -14.12
CA ASN A 160 2.08 4.93 -14.93
C ASN A 160 2.88 6.23 -14.84
N ALA A 161 2.23 7.40 -14.89
CA ALA A 161 2.92 8.69 -14.74
C ALA A 161 3.55 8.88 -13.36
N GLU A 162 2.92 8.34 -12.29
CA GLU A 162 3.42 8.46 -10.92
C GLU A 162 4.51 7.42 -10.58
N LEU A 163 4.41 6.21 -11.12
CA LEU A 163 5.34 5.11 -10.82
C LEU A 163 6.52 5.05 -11.80
N ALA A 164 6.31 5.47 -13.04
CA ALA A 164 7.31 5.46 -14.12
C ALA A 164 7.21 6.78 -14.93
N PRO A 165 7.62 7.92 -14.33
CA PRO A 165 7.44 9.25 -14.94
C PRO A 165 8.19 9.42 -16.27
N GLU A 166 9.15 8.57 -16.57
CA GLU A 166 9.85 8.50 -17.85
C GLU A 166 8.95 8.06 -19.00
N LEU A 167 7.87 7.31 -18.74
CA LEU A 167 6.93 6.87 -19.77
C LEU A 167 6.02 7.99 -20.25
N LEU A 168 5.75 8.99 -19.42
CA LEU A 168 4.89 10.13 -19.72
C LEU A 168 5.56 11.47 -19.33
N PRO A 169 6.64 11.85 -19.99
CA PRO A 169 7.44 13.03 -19.60
C PRO A 169 6.64 14.35 -19.61
N THR A 170 5.60 14.47 -20.45
CA THR A 170 4.73 15.65 -20.51
C THR A 170 3.81 15.79 -19.28
N LYS A 171 3.68 14.74 -18.46
CA LYS A 171 2.87 14.72 -17.25
C LYS A 171 3.69 14.80 -15.94
N ARG A 172 5.03 14.77 -16.04
CA ARG A 172 5.93 14.76 -14.88
C ARG A 172 5.66 15.91 -13.91
N ASP A 173 5.48 17.12 -14.45
CA ASP A 173 5.33 18.33 -13.65
C ASP A 173 3.90 18.92 -13.74
N ARG A 174 2.97 18.20 -14.37
CA ARG A 174 1.62 18.68 -14.61
C ARG A 174 0.58 17.67 -14.15
N PHE A 175 -0.31 18.11 -13.27
CA PHE A 175 -1.46 17.32 -12.87
C PHE A 175 -2.74 17.91 -13.50
N ASP A 176 -2.94 17.62 -14.79
CA ASP A 176 -4.02 18.16 -15.62
C ASP A 176 -4.86 17.06 -16.28
N TRP A 177 -5.20 16.04 -15.49
CA TRP A 177 -5.99 14.89 -15.94
C TRP A 177 -7.48 15.22 -16.00
N THR A 178 -8.19 14.62 -16.97
CA THR A 178 -9.62 14.84 -17.14
C THR A 178 -10.32 13.64 -17.77
N LEU A 179 -11.56 13.38 -17.33
CA LEU A 179 -12.52 12.47 -17.95
C LEU A 179 -13.35 13.16 -19.04
N GLY A 180 -13.17 14.48 -19.21
CA GLY A 180 -13.95 15.25 -20.17
C GLY A 180 -15.40 15.52 -19.74
N PRO A 181 -16.19 16.16 -20.61
CA PRO A 181 -17.54 16.62 -20.27
C PRO A 181 -18.57 15.49 -20.07
N GLY A 182 -18.28 14.29 -20.55
CA GLY A 182 -19.16 13.13 -20.41
C GLY A 182 -19.46 12.74 -18.94
N VAL A 183 -18.67 13.23 -17.98
CA VAL A 183 -18.94 13.03 -16.54
C VAL A 183 -20.26 13.61 -16.06
N SER A 184 -20.90 14.47 -16.87
CA SER A 184 -22.26 14.96 -16.61
C SER A 184 -23.29 13.84 -16.47
N ALA A 185 -23.05 12.67 -17.07
CA ALA A 185 -23.85 11.45 -16.87
C ALA A 185 -23.85 10.93 -15.42
N LEU A 186 -22.86 11.33 -14.61
CA LEU A 186 -22.77 10.98 -13.18
C LEU A 186 -23.48 12.00 -12.29
N ARG A 187 -23.98 13.10 -12.84
CA ARG A 187 -24.68 14.11 -12.04
C ARG A 187 -26.01 13.55 -11.56
N ALA A 188 -26.19 13.59 -10.24
CA ALA A 188 -27.53 13.70 -9.70
C ALA A 188 -28.08 15.09 -10.08
N PRO A 189 -29.32 15.25 -10.54
CA PRO A 189 -29.88 16.54 -10.81
C PRO A 189 -29.67 17.46 -9.60
N ASP A 190 -28.90 18.54 -9.80
CA ASP A 190 -28.65 19.68 -8.88
C ASP A 190 -28.02 19.38 -7.50
N GLN A 191 -27.52 18.18 -7.22
CA GLN A 191 -27.13 17.83 -5.84
C GLN A 191 -25.63 17.54 -5.64
N ALA A 192 -24.89 17.07 -6.64
CA ALA A 192 -23.48 16.78 -6.46
C ALA A 192 -22.57 17.53 -7.42
N ARG A 193 -21.54 18.13 -6.84
CA ARG A 193 -20.48 18.79 -7.61
C ARG A 193 -19.32 17.87 -7.94
N TYR A 194 -19.09 16.89 -7.11
CA TYR A 194 -17.92 16.02 -7.19
C TYR A 194 -18.32 14.56 -7.26
N ALA A 195 -17.46 13.73 -7.88
CA ALA A 195 -17.53 12.29 -7.79
C ALA A 195 -16.22 11.76 -7.20
N LEU A 196 -16.33 10.82 -6.26
CA LEU A 196 -15.21 10.07 -5.71
C LEU A 196 -15.15 8.70 -6.36
N PHE A 197 -14.03 8.43 -7.01
CA PHE A 197 -13.70 7.13 -7.58
C PHE A 197 -12.64 6.46 -6.73
N VAL A 198 -12.77 5.16 -6.52
CA VAL A 198 -11.78 4.33 -5.85
C VAL A 198 -11.53 3.06 -6.66
N LEU A 199 -10.25 2.79 -6.94
CA LEU A 199 -9.79 1.58 -7.62
C LEU A 199 -8.78 0.89 -6.71
N VAL A 200 -8.97 -0.41 -6.47
CA VAL A 200 -8.09 -1.22 -5.64
C VAL A 200 -7.75 -2.52 -6.34
N ARG A 201 -6.47 -2.81 -6.42
CA ARG A 201 -5.91 -4.08 -6.89
C ARG A 201 -5.00 -4.62 -5.81
N ASP A 202 -5.30 -5.82 -5.32
CA ASP A 202 -4.53 -6.41 -4.25
C ASP A 202 -4.27 -7.89 -4.53
N SER A 203 -3.13 -8.39 -4.08
CA SER A 203 -2.74 -9.78 -4.28
C SER A 203 -2.19 -10.39 -2.99
N TYR A 204 -2.58 -11.62 -2.73
CA TYR A 204 -2.14 -12.36 -1.55
C TYR A 204 -1.44 -13.65 -1.95
N ALA A 205 -0.29 -13.90 -1.34
CA ALA A 205 0.45 -15.14 -1.56
C ALA A 205 -0.41 -16.36 -1.18
N SER A 206 -0.60 -17.29 -2.11
CA SER A 206 -1.21 -18.60 -1.85
C SER A 206 -0.37 -19.41 -0.85
N ALA A 207 -0.92 -20.49 -0.30
CA ALA A 207 -0.18 -21.37 0.62
C ALA A 207 1.12 -21.89 0.00
N GLY A 208 1.08 -22.32 -1.27
CA GLY A 208 2.27 -22.75 -2.00
C GLY A 208 3.28 -21.63 -2.24
N ARG A 209 2.81 -20.40 -2.51
CA ARG A 209 3.68 -19.23 -2.65
C ARG A 209 4.35 -18.87 -1.32
N LYS A 210 3.62 -18.93 -0.19
CA LYS A 210 4.17 -18.73 1.16
C LYS A 210 5.25 -19.77 1.48
N ALA A 211 5.02 -21.04 1.14
CA ALA A 211 6.01 -22.10 1.29
C ALA A 211 7.27 -21.80 0.46
N LEU A 212 7.12 -21.34 -0.79
CA LEU A 212 8.23 -20.94 -1.64
C LEU A 212 8.99 -19.72 -1.08
N MET A 213 8.30 -18.76 -0.46
CA MET A 213 8.95 -17.59 0.19
C MET A 213 9.82 -18.01 1.38
N VAL A 214 9.43 -19.07 2.10
CA VAL A 214 10.17 -19.57 3.27
C VAL A 214 11.32 -20.50 2.85
N LEU A 215 11.06 -21.43 1.95
CA LEU A 215 12.01 -22.49 1.56
C LEU A 215 12.86 -22.12 0.34
N GLY A 216 12.34 -21.26 -0.52
CA GLY A 216 13.00 -20.85 -1.76
C GLY A 216 14.42 -20.32 -1.58
N PRO A 217 14.69 -19.43 -0.60
CA PRO A 217 16.03 -18.92 -0.36
C PRO A 217 17.08 -20.02 -0.09
N LEU A 218 16.68 -21.15 0.50
CA LEU A 218 17.55 -22.32 0.71
C LEU A 218 17.94 -22.99 -0.61
N LEU A 219 17.12 -22.79 -1.66
CA LEU A 219 17.30 -23.35 -3.00
C LEU A 219 17.78 -22.28 -4.01
N GLY A 220 18.15 -21.09 -3.53
CA GLY A 220 18.54 -19.97 -4.40
C GLY A 220 17.38 -19.33 -5.19
N VAL A 221 16.14 -19.60 -4.80
CA VAL A 221 14.93 -19.06 -5.45
C VAL A 221 14.31 -17.97 -4.59
N GLY A 222 14.19 -16.75 -5.11
CA GLY A 222 13.49 -15.65 -4.49
C GLY A 222 11.99 -15.65 -4.87
N ALA A 223 11.13 -15.36 -3.90
CA ALA A 223 9.71 -15.13 -4.15
C ALA A 223 9.23 -13.93 -3.30
N SER A 224 8.54 -12.99 -3.93
CA SER A 224 7.90 -11.86 -3.24
C SER A 224 6.49 -12.20 -2.78
N GLY A 225 6.01 -11.50 -1.77
CA GLY A 225 4.60 -11.49 -1.34
C GLY A 225 3.71 -10.74 -2.31
N GLY A 226 2.45 -10.57 -1.93
CA GLY A 226 1.50 -9.74 -2.68
C GLY A 226 1.78 -8.25 -2.54
N THR A 227 1.11 -7.48 -3.37
CA THR A 227 1.17 -6.00 -3.35
C THR A 227 -0.24 -5.46 -3.48
N GLN A 228 -0.56 -4.49 -2.64
CA GLN A 228 -1.78 -3.71 -2.68
C GLN A 228 -1.50 -2.38 -3.35
N ILE A 229 -2.28 -2.08 -4.39
CA ILE A 229 -2.30 -0.76 -5.04
C ILE A 229 -3.72 -0.23 -4.92
N GLY A 230 -3.84 0.97 -4.35
CA GLY A 230 -5.09 1.68 -4.23
C GLY A 230 -4.98 3.07 -4.85
N VAL A 231 -6.01 3.49 -5.56
CA VAL A 231 -6.14 4.82 -6.14
C VAL A 231 -7.46 5.42 -5.72
N ALA A 232 -7.43 6.63 -5.22
CA ALA A 232 -8.64 7.44 -5.01
C ALA A 232 -8.52 8.75 -5.80
N SER A 233 -9.60 9.16 -6.44
CA SER A 233 -9.66 10.39 -7.24
C SER A 233 -10.95 11.15 -7.00
N LEU A 234 -10.84 12.46 -6.78
CA LEU A 234 -11.98 13.37 -6.73
C LEU A 234 -12.07 14.12 -8.06
N VAL A 235 -13.20 14.02 -8.71
CA VAL A 235 -13.46 14.59 -10.04
C VAL A 235 -14.52 15.68 -9.93
N ASP A 236 -14.26 16.88 -10.48
CA ASP A 236 -15.28 17.95 -10.62
C ASP A 236 -16.22 17.59 -11.78
N LEU A 237 -17.48 17.31 -11.46
CA LEU A 237 -18.50 16.90 -12.42
C LEU A 237 -18.94 18.01 -13.41
N ARG A 238 -18.49 19.25 -13.24
CA ARG A 238 -18.79 20.35 -14.18
C ARG A 238 -17.93 20.28 -15.44
N ASN A 239 -16.70 19.77 -15.32
CA ASN A 239 -15.71 19.81 -16.39
C ASN A 239 -14.90 18.51 -16.56
N GLY A 240 -15.13 17.52 -15.69
CA GLY A 240 -14.44 16.24 -15.70
C GLY A 240 -13.00 16.28 -15.20
N LYS A 241 -12.50 17.37 -14.66
CA LYS A 241 -11.12 17.46 -14.19
C LYS A 241 -10.93 16.66 -12.91
N VAL A 242 -9.85 15.91 -12.85
CA VAL A 242 -9.37 15.29 -11.61
C VAL A 242 -8.73 16.39 -10.78
N ILE A 243 -9.36 16.73 -9.65
CA ILE A 243 -8.92 17.84 -8.79
C ILE A 243 -8.09 17.38 -7.61
N TRP A 244 -8.18 16.11 -7.25
CA TRP A 244 -7.38 15.47 -6.23
C TRP A 244 -7.21 14.00 -6.58
N PHE A 245 -6.05 13.46 -6.23
CA PHE A 245 -5.65 12.09 -6.45
C PHE A 245 -4.77 11.63 -5.29
N ASN A 246 -4.96 10.39 -4.86
CA ASN A 246 -4.04 9.74 -3.93
C ASN A 246 -3.75 8.31 -4.40
N LEU A 247 -2.49 7.94 -4.33
CA LEU A 247 -1.97 6.61 -4.61
C LEU A 247 -1.49 5.98 -3.31
N LEU A 248 -2.02 4.81 -3.00
CA LEU A 248 -1.57 3.92 -1.93
C LEU A 248 -0.82 2.75 -2.55
N VAL A 249 0.41 2.51 -2.10
CA VAL A 249 1.17 1.29 -2.38
C VAL A 249 1.56 0.66 -1.05
N ALA A 250 1.09 -0.56 -0.80
CA ALA A 250 1.36 -1.28 0.43
C ALA A 250 1.73 -2.74 0.12
N GLN A 251 2.62 -3.30 0.92
CA GLN A 251 3.01 -4.71 0.84
C GLN A 251 2.40 -5.56 1.95
N ARG A 252 1.59 -4.95 2.80
CA ARG A 252 0.94 -5.57 3.95
C ARG A 252 -0.48 -5.06 4.08
N GLY A 253 -1.30 -5.86 4.69
CA GLY A 253 -2.72 -5.64 4.88
C GLY A 253 -3.51 -6.78 4.27
N ASP A 254 -4.73 -6.95 4.71
CA ASP A 254 -5.66 -7.93 4.16
C ASP A 254 -7.03 -7.28 4.08
N LEU A 255 -7.43 -6.86 2.89
CA LEU A 255 -8.70 -6.16 2.67
C LEU A 255 -9.94 -7.03 2.92
N ARG A 256 -9.74 -8.34 3.10
CA ARG A 256 -10.79 -9.25 3.56
C ARG A 256 -11.13 -9.03 5.05
N GLU A 257 -10.23 -8.35 5.77
CA GLU A 257 -10.41 -7.99 7.17
C GLU A 257 -10.87 -6.53 7.30
N ALA A 258 -11.92 -6.28 8.07
CA ALA A 258 -12.54 -4.96 8.20
C ALA A 258 -11.56 -3.90 8.74
N GLU A 259 -10.71 -4.26 9.71
CA GLU A 259 -9.76 -3.31 10.31
C GLU A 259 -8.68 -2.87 9.31
N THR A 260 -8.14 -3.80 8.51
CA THR A 260 -7.14 -3.45 7.49
C THR A 260 -7.76 -2.68 6.33
N ALA A 261 -9.01 -2.97 5.96
CA ALA A 261 -9.76 -2.15 5.00
C ALA A 261 -9.95 -0.71 5.52
N ARG A 262 -10.25 -0.54 6.82
CA ARG A 262 -10.34 0.77 7.46
C ARG A 262 -9.03 1.56 7.34
N VAL A 263 -7.90 0.93 7.67
CA VAL A 263 -6.57 1.55 7.57
C VAL A 263 -6.24 1.93 6.12
N ALA A 264 -6.58 1.07 5.16
CA ALA A 264 -6.38 1.35 3.74
C ALA A 264 -7.20 2.57 3.28
N ILE A 265 -8.47 2.67 3.69
CA ILE A 265 -9.33 3.83 3.36
C ILE A 265 -8.83 5.10 4.05
N ASP A 266 -8.38 5.04 5.31
CA ASP A 266 -7.77 6.18 5.98
C ASP A 266 -6.56 6.73 5.20
N SER A 267 -5.72 5.82 4.72
CA SER A 267 -4.56 6.15 3.89
C SER A 267 -4.97 6.69 2.52
N LEU A 268 -5.95 6.07 1.85
CA LEU A 268 -6.44 6.49 0.53
C LEU A 268 -7.13 7.84 0.56
N LEU A 269 -7.80 8.20 1.65
CA LEU A 269 -8.49 9.50 1.79
C LEU A 269 -7.63 10.58 2.45
N GLN A 270 -6.34 10.31 2.64
CA GLN A 270 -5.40 11.30 3.18
C GLN A 270 -5.31 12.52 2.25
N GLY A 271 -5.52 13.72 2.80
CA GLY A 271 -5.48 14.96 2.03
C GLY A 271 -6.66 15.18 1.09
N LEU A 272 -7.75 14.40 1.21
CA LEU A 272 -9.00 14.65 0.49
C LEU A 272 -9.57 16.01 0.89
N PRO A 273 -9.81 16.96 -0.05
CA PRO A 273 -10.16 18.34 0.24
C PRO A 273 -11.68 18.57 0.47
N LEU A 274 -12.35 17.63 1.17
CA LEU A 274 -13.78 17.72 1.53
C LEU A 274 -13.96 18.10 2.99
#